data_02c156cc3e26b27fc538542110f65803
#
_entry.id   02c156cc3e26b27fc538542110f65803
#
_cell.length_a   1.000
_cell.length_b   1.000
_cell.length_c   1.000
_cell.angle_alpha   90.00
_cell.angle_beta   90.00
_cell.angle_gamma   90.00
#
_symmetry.space_group_name_H-M   'P 1'
#
loop_
_entity.id
_entity.type
_entity.pdbx_description
1 polymer ?
#
loop_
_entity_poly.entity_id
_entity_poly.type
_entity_poly.pdbx_seq_one_letter_code
_entity_poly.pdbx_strand_id
1 'polypeptide(L)'
;MATKRTGGTRPADQGPGWVVLKFGGTSVSTAERWQTILGLVKQRQADGLRPVVVHSALATVSNRLEELLRAARDQDATPSVEDLKALHYRLATALGVDGVRELGEYFSELEQLLAGVHLIREVSPRIQARVLAMGELLATRIGAAYLKRQGVAVSWLDARQLLRTVAVASANERGAYLAASCDFEPDPALQQQFAEVDGVVLTQGFIASNSRGECVLLGRGGSDTSAAYFAAKLRAATLEIWTDVPGMFSANPKVVPGARLLRTLSYEEAQEIASTGGSVLHPRSISPCRRHGIPLKVLCTNLPDLPGTLVTGRSGSDAPRVKAISGRSRITLVSMETLGMWHEVGFLADAFRCFSDLGLSIDLVSTSESNVTVTLDPGVNPIDAGILAELQGRLERLCRVTVIEGVEIVSLVGQKIRAALHEIGPALEAFEEHRIHLVSQSATDLNLSFVVEEGQASRLIQKLHGTLVHPQPDDEVFGETWEELQGGARMAVAHHEPWWVRRREELVAIGREHGAAYVYDIATVRAAATRLKALKSVNRIFFAMKANNAASILRALFEEGLNFECVSPSEISR
;
A
#
# COMPACT_ATOMS: atom_id res chain seq x y z
N MET A 1 -25.07 -35.88 -13.55
CA MET A 1 -25.15 -35.05 -14.77
C MET A 1 -24.05 -34.00 -14.65
N ALA A 2 -23.05 -34.05 -15.53
CA ALA A 2 -21.85 -33.24 -15.46
C ALA A 2 -22.15 -31.85 -16.00
N THR A 3 -21.98 -30.82 -15.18
CA THR A 3 -22.05 -29.41 -15.59
C THR A 3 -20.76 -29.01 -16.29
N LYS A 4 -20.87 -28.69 -17.57
CA LYS A 4 -19.80 -28.18 -18.44
C LYS A 4 -19.27 -26.84 -17.91
N ARG A 5 -17.96 -26.81 -17.62
CA ARG A 5 -17.18 -25.59 -17.50
C ARG A 5 -17.19 -24.87 -18.85
N THR A 6 -17.86 -23.74 -18.94
CA THR A 6 -17.71 -22.80 -20.05
C THR A 6 -16.45 -21.95 -19.82
N GLY A 7 -15.29 -22.51 -20.13
CA GLY A 7 -14.09 -21.75 -20.38
C GLY A 7 -14.28 -21.00 -21.70
N GLY A 8 -14.29 -19.64 -21.67
CA GLY A 8 -14.26 -18.85 -22.88
C GLY A 8 -12.95 -19.14 -23.63
N THR A 9 -13.07 -19.88 -24.73
CA THR A 9 -11.95 -20.14 -25.66
C THR A 9 -11.51 -18.85 -26.32
N ARG A 10 -10.25 -18.45 -26.08
CA ARG A 10 -9.55 -17.45 -26.89
C ARG A 10 -9.61 -17.87 -28.36
N PRO A 11 -9.78 -16.91 -29.30
CA PRO A 11 -9.59 -17.22 -30.73
C PRO A 11 -8.17 -17.74 -30.95
N ALA A 12 -8.03 -18.81 -31.69
CA ALA A 12 -6.78 -19.56 -31.89
C ALA A 12 -5.68 -18.84 -32.70
N ASP A 13 -5.84 -17.55 -32.99
CA ASP A 13 -4.98 -16.77 -33.87
C ASP A 13 -4.19 -15.64 -33.16
N GLN A 14 -4.20 -15.60 -31.82
CA GLN A 14 -3.36 -14.65 -31.05
C GLN A 14 -2.24 -15.44 -30.37
N GLY A 15 -1.00 -15.08 -30.70
CA GLY A 15 0.21 -15.62 -30.08
C GLY A 15 0.20 -15.54 -28.53
N PRO A 16 1.26 -15.99 -27.83
CA PRO A 16 1.29 -16.09 -26.37
C PRO A 16 0.87 -14.76 -25.73
N GLY A 17 -0.09 -14.82 -24.80
CA GLY A 17 -0.67 -13.64 -24.18
C GLY A 17 0.33 -12.91 -23.27
N TRP A 18 0.26 -11.59 -23.23
CA TRP A 18 1.06 -10.77 -22.30
C TRP A 18 0.61 -10.96 -20.86
N VAL A 19 1.56 -10.99 -19.94
CA VAL A 19 1.32 -10.84 -18.50
C VAL A 19 2.20 -9.70 -17.99
N VAL A 20 1.59 -8.74 -17.30
CA VAL A 20 2.33 -7.63 -16.68
C VAL A 20 2.57 -7.95 -15.22
N LEU A 21 3.85 -8.00 -14.82
CA LEU A 21 4.30 -8.28 -13.46
C LEU A 21 4.84 -6.98 -12.87
N LYS A 22 4.13 -6.40 -11.91
CA LYS A 22 4.58 -5.19 -11.21
C LYS A 22 5.19 -5.55 -9.86
N PHE A 23 6.38 -5.05 -9.58
CA PHE A 23 7.06 -5.24 -8.29
C PHE A 23 7.26 -3.88 -7.59
N GLY A 24 6.86 -3.81 -6.32
CA GLY A 24 7.06 -2.63 -5.46
C GLY A 24 8.52 -2.48 -5.00
N GLY A 25 8.88 -1.32 -4.46
CA GLY A 25 10.24 -1.03 -3.99
C GLY A 25 10.76 -2.03 -2.96
N THR A 26 9.93 -2.47 -2.02
CA THR A 26 10.28 -3.52 -1.05
C THR A 26 10.58 -4.84 -1.73
N SER A 27 9.87 -5.19 -2.80
CA SER A 27 10.03 -6.44 -3.56
C SER A 27 11.32 -6.51 -4.39
N VAL A 28 11.97 -5.38 -4.68
CA VAL A 28 13.18 -5.30 -5.52
C VAL A 28 14.44 -4.92 -4.76
N SER A 29 14.37 -4.80 -3.42
CA SER A 29 15.47 -4.27 -2.61
C SER A 29 16.47 -5.30 -2.08
N THR A 30 16.24 -6.62 -2.25
CA THR A 30 17.14 -7.67 -1.75
C THR A 30 17.41 -8.76 -2.78
N ALA A 31 18.55 -9.43 -2.66
CA ALA A 31 18.93 -10.52 -3.55
C ALA A 31 17.96 -11.71 -3.48
N GLU A 32 17.45 -12.05 -2.30
CA GLU A 32 16.48 -13.13 -2.10
C GLU A 32 15.19 -12.88 -2.88
N ARG A 33 14.70 -11.64 -2.85
CA ARG A 33 13.50 -11.26 -3.60
C ARG A 33 13.72 -11.29 -5.11
N TRP A 34 14.91 -10.96 -5.57
CA TRP A 34 15.28 -11.12 -6.97
C TRP A 34 15.33 -12.58 -7.42
N GLN A 35 15.67 -13.53 -6.52
CA GLN A 35 15.52 -14.96 -6.82
C GLN A 35 14.04 -15.35 -7.00
N THR A 36 13.16 -14.84 -6.14
CA THR A 36 11.70 -15.02 -6.30
C THR A 36 11.21 -14.43 -7.62
N ILE A 37 11.61 -13.19 -7.97
CA ILE A 37 11.25 -12.54 -9.24
C ILE A 37 11.71 -13.39 -10.43
N LEU A 38 12.95 -13.89 -10.40
CA LEU A 38 13.48 -14.77 -11.43
C LEU A 38 12.63 -16.05 -11.59
N GLY A 39 12.27 -16.68 -10.47
CA GLY A 39 11.38 -17.85 -10.47
C GLY A 39 10.04 -17.56 -11.10
N LEU A 40 9.40 -16.46 -10.71
CA LEU A 40 8.10 -16.03 -11.24
C LEU A 40 8.17 -15.73 -12.76
N VAL A 41 9.19 -15.02 -13.21
CA VAL A 41 9.39 -14.73 -14.63
C VAL A 41 9.52 -16.03 -15.43
N LYS A 42 10.37 -16.97 -14.99
CA LYS A 42 10.54 -18.27 -15.65
C LYS A 42 9.26 -19.09 -15.64
N GLN A 43 8.50 -19.06 -14.54
CA GLN A 43 7.22 -19.77 -14.45
C GLN A 43 6.21 -19.21 -15.45
N ARG A 44 6.06 -17.87 -15.57
CA ARG A 44 5.15 -17.28 -16.54
C ARG A 44 5.54 -17.58 -17.99
N GLN A 45 6.85 -17.67 -18.28
CA GLN A 45 7.33 -18.13 -19.59
C GLN A 45 6.98 -19.61 -19.82
N ALA A 46 7.16 -20.46 -18.82
CA ALA A 46 6.77 -21.88 -18.89
C ALA A 46 5.25 -22.08 -19.05
N ASP A 47 4.44 -21.17 -18.47
CA ASP A 47 2.98 -21.13 -18.67
C ASP A 47 2.57 -20.65 -20.09
N GLY A 48 3.54 -20.40 -20.98
CA GLY A 48 3.30 -19.93 -22.33
C GLY A 48 2.89 -18.45 -22.42
N LEU A 49 3.22 -17.64 -21.40
CA LEU A 49 2.95 -16.22 -21.36
C LEU A 49 4.20 -15.41 -21.68
N ARG A 50 4.00 -14.15 -22.10
CA ARG A 50 5.09 -13.17 -22.37
C ARG A 50 5.14 -12.17 -21.22
N PRO A 51 6.12 -12.28 -20.28
CA PRO A 51 6.21 -11.38 -19.15
C PRO A 51 6.69 -9.98 -19.54
N VAL A 52 6.01 -8.97 -19.00
CA VAL A 52 6.46 -7.58 -18.97
C VAL A 52 6.67 -7.22 -17.49
N VAL A 53 7.92 -7.00 -17.10
CA VAL A 53 8.29 -6.65 -15.73
C VAL A 53 8.33 -5.14 -15.58
N VAL A 54 7.49 -4.61 -14.70
CA VAL A 54 7.45 -3.20 -14.32
C VAL A 54 7.83 -3.09 -12.86
N HIS A 55 8.86 -2.33 -12.52
CA HIS A 55 9.19 -2.20 -11.11
C HIS A 55 9.57 -0.78 -10.67
N SER A 56 9.43 -0.54 -9.38
CA SER A 56 9.69 0.74 -8.72
C SER A 56 11.18 0.93 -8.42
N ALA A 57 11.55 2.11 -7.97
CA ALA A 57 12.79 2.37 -7.26
C ALA A 57 12.95 1.40 -6.06
N LEU A 58 14.18 1.23 -5.56
CA LEU A 58 14.41 0.51 -4.31
C LEU A 58 13.72 1.22 -3.14
N ALA A 59 13.34 0.47 -2.12
CA ALA A 59 12.70 1.02 -0.92
C ALA A 59 13.49 2.22 -0.36
N THR A 60 12.77 3.28 0.02
CA THR A 60 13.30 4.54 0.56
C THR A 60 14.02 5.47 -0.44
N VAL A 61 14.35 5.01 -1.64
CA VAL A 61 15.14 5.80 -2.61
C VAL A 61 14.42 7.07 -3.03
N SER A 62 13.12 7.02 -3.33
CA SER A 62 12.36 8.21 -3.73
C SER A 62 12.40 9.31 -2.64
N ASN A 63 12.25 8.94 -1.36
CA ASN A 63 12.34 9.89 -0.24
C ASN A 63 13.74 10.50 -0.15
N ARG A 64 14.80 9.69 -0.31
CA ARG A 64 16.19 10.17 -0.29
C ARG A 64 16.46 11.14 -1.44
N LEU A 65 15.92 10.90 -2.62
CA LEU A 65 16.04 11.81 -3.76
C LEU A 65 15.33 13.14 -3.50
N GLU A 66 14.17 13.13 -2.83
CA GLU A 66 13.50 14.36 -2.39
C GLU A 66 14.30 15.11 -1.32
N GLU A 67 14.91 14.39 -0.37
CA GLU A 67 15.79 14.97 0.64
C GLU A 67 17.03 15.62 0.00
N LEU A 68 17.66 14.94 -0.97
CA LEU A 68 18.79 15.49 -1.73
C LEU A 68 18.40 16.76 -2.50
N LEU A 69 17.22 16.80 -3.13
CA LEU A 69 16.73 18.01 -3.80
C LEU A 69 16.53 19.17 -2.83
N ARG A 70 15.92 18.92 -1.67
CA ARG A 70 15.75 19.95 -0.62
C ARG A 70 17.11 20.43 -0.13
N ALA A 71 18.01 19.50 0.19
CA ALA A 71 19.37 19.85 0.63
C ALA A 71 20.12 20.66 -0.43
N ALA A 72 20.04 20.31 -1.71
CA ALA A 72 20.67 21.06 -2.79
C ALA A 72 20.15 22.49 -2.92
N ARG A 73 18.85 22.71 -2.65
CA ARG A 73 18.25 24.06 -2.65
C ARG A 73 18.62 24.88 -1.41
N ASP A 74 18.57 24.28 -0.23
CA ASP A 74 18.52 25.00 1.05
C ASP A 74 19.87 25.05 1.78
N GLN A 75 20.81 24.11 1.52
CA GLN A 75 22.11 24.02 2.21
C GLN A 75 23.22 24.79 1.47
N ASP A 76 24.28 25.13 2.20
CA ASP A 76 25.44 25.85 1.64
C ASP A 76 26.43 24.97 0.87
N ALA A 77 26.30 23.66 0.97
CA ALA A 77 27.10 22.70 0.22
C ALA A 77 26.23 21.80 -0.65
N THR A 78 26.75 21.42 -1.83
CA THR A 78 26.08 20.39 -2.67
C THR A 78 25.98 19.08 -1.91
N PRO A 79 24.76 18.47 -1.80
CA PRO A 79 24.59 17.24 -1.04
C PRO A 79 25.33 16.07 -1.71
N SER A 80 25.91 15.21 -0.89
CA SER A 80 26.58 14.00 -1.36
C SER A 80 25.57 12.92 -1.75
N VAL A 81 25.80 12.23 -2.87
CA VAL A 81 25.02 11.07 -3.35
C VAL A 81 25.63 9.72 -2.92
N GLU A 82 26.69 9.73 -2.14
CA GLU A 82 27.46 8.51 -1.80
C GLU A 82 26.62 7.44 -1.07
N ASP A 83 25.73 7.83 -0.17
CA ASP A 83 24.83 6.90 0.51
C ASP A 83 23.86 6.22 -0.47
N LEU A 84 23.40 6.97 -1.47
CA LEU A 84 22.52 6.45 -2.52
C LEU A 84 23.29 5.49 -3.44
N LYS A 85 24.54 5.83 -3.81
CA LYS A 85 25.45 4.95 -4.56
C LYS A 85 25.71 3.66 -3.76
N ALA A 86 26.08 3.80 -2.48
CA ALA A 86 26.37 2.66 -1.62
C ALA A 86 25.19 1.69 -1.49
N LEU A 87 23.94 2.20 -1.45
CA LEU A 87 22.75 1.37 -1.42
C LEU A 87 22.62 0.53 -2.70
N HIS A 88 22.73 1.16 -3.86
CA HIS A 88 22.58 0.50 -5.15
C HIS A 88 23.74 -0.45 -5.45
N TYR A 89 24.97 -0.06 -5.15
CA TYR A 89 26.14 -0.92 -5.38
C TYR A 89 26.16 -2.15 -4.47
N ARG A 90 25.66 -2.05 -3.23
CA ARG A 90 25.49 -3.23 -2.36
C ARG A 90 24.51 -4.23 -2.96
N LEU A 91 23.38 -3.78 -3.48
CA LEU A 91 22.43 -4.67 -4.15
C LEU A 91 23.04 -5.27 -5.42
N ALA A 92 23.68 -4.45 -6.26
CA ALA A 92 24.34 -4.91 -7.49
C ALA A 92 25.38 -5.99 -7.17
N THR A 93 26.24 -5.75 -6.18
CA THR A 93 27.25 -6.73 -5.72
C THR A 93 26.60 -8.02 -5.22
N ALA A 94 25.55 -7.94 -4.40
CA ALA A 94 24.84 -9.12 -3.90
C ALA A 94 24.20 -9.94 -5.04
N LEU A 95 23.85 -9.31 -6.15
CA LEU A 95 23.31 -9.92 -7.37
C LEU A 95 24.41 -10.34 -8.37
N GLY A 96 25.67 -10.04 -8.08
CA GLY A 96 26.80 -10.30 -8.97
C GLY A 96 26.81 -9.41 -10.22
N VAL A 97 26.21 -8.21 -10.16
CA VAL A 97 26.15 -7.22 -11.22
C VAL A 97 27.25 -6.18 -11.04
N ASP A 98 27.90 -5.76 -12.12
CA ASP A 98 28.83 -4.63 -12.10
C ASP A 98 28.05 -3.31 -12.00
N GLY A 99 27.84 -2.87 -10.76
CA GLY A 99 27.06 -1.66 -10.48
C GLY A 99 27.71 -0.38 -11.02
N VAL A 100 29.03 -0.29 -11.04
CA VAL A 100 29.74 0.90 -11.56
C VAL A 100 29.49 1.05 -13.05
N ARG A 101 29.62 -0.02 -13.79
CA ARG A 101 29.36 -0.06 -15.23
C ARG A 101 27.90 0.27 -15.57
N GLU A 102 26.95 -0.32 -14.85
CA GLU A 102 25.53 -0.20 -15.17
C GLU A 102 24.92 1.13 -14.72
N LEU A 103 25.46 1.80 -13.69
CA LEU A 103 24.83 2.94 -13.04
C LEU A 103 25.63 4.23 -13.10
N GLY A 104 26.90 4.19 -13.51
CA GLY A 104 27.82 5.34 -13.45
C GLY A 104 27.29 6.60 -14.16
N GLU A 105 26.75 6.46 -15.37
CA GLU A 105 26.19 7.57 -16.13
C GLU A 105 24.98 8.22 -15.43
N TYR A 106 24.10 7.41 -14.84
CA TYR A 106 22.91 7.90 -14.12
C TYR A 106 23.30 8.67 -12.86
N PHE A 107 24.30 8.19 -12.10
CA PHE A 107 24.81 8.92 -10.94
C PHE A 107 25.50 10.22 -11.34
N SER A 108 26.26 10.23 -12.43
CA SER A 108 26.86 11.44 -12.94
C SER A 108 25.79 12.49 -13.36
N GLU A 109 24.71 12.05 -14.04
CA GLU A 109 23.59 12.93 -14.35
C GLU A 109 22.91 13.46 -13.09
N LEU A 110 22.69 12.62 -12.07
CA LEU A 110 22.09 13.03 -10.81
C LEU A 110 22.95 14.09 -10.10
N GLU A 111 24.26 13.90 -10.03
CA GLU A 111 25.20 14.86 -9.44
C GLU A 111 25.17 16.20 -10.15
N GLN A 112 25.13 16.19 -11.49
CA GLN A 112 25.02 17.42 -12.29
C GLN A 112 23.69 18.14 -12.07
N LEU A 113 22.58 17.42 -11.95
CA LEU A 113 21.27 18.01 -11.64
C LEU A 113 21.25 18.66 -10.26
N LEU A 114 21.79 17.97 -9.24
CA LEU A 114 21.87 18.52 -7.88
C LEU A 114 22.81 19.73 -7.79
N ALA A 115 23.95 19.71 -8.51
CA ALA A 115 24.85 20.86 -8.59
C ALA A 115 24.16 22.06 -9.28
N GLY A 116 23.38 21.83 -10.34
CA GLY A 116 22.58 22.86 -10.97
C GLY A 116 21.54 23.47 -10.03
N VAL A 117 20.79 22.64 -9.30
CA VAL A 117 19.82 23.10 -8.28
C VAL A 117 20.52 23.90 -7.20
N HIS A 118 21.67 23.43 -6.72
CA HIS A 118 22.46 24.13 -5.69
C HIS A 118 22.90 25.51 -6.15
N LEU A 119 23.30 25.65 -7.42
CA LEU A 119 23.74 26.93 -7.97
C LEU A 119 22.60 27.94 -8.11
N ILE A 120 21.42 27.50 -8.61
CA ILE A 120 20.28 28.40 -8.84
C ILE A 120 19.33 28.54 -7.66
N ARG A 121 19.46 27.69 -6.63
CA ARG A 121 18.61 27.67 -5.43
C ARG A 121 17.11 27.56 -5.69
N GLU A 122 16.76 26.93 -6.82
CA GLU A 122 15.37 26.72 -7.23
C GLU A 122 15.15 25.30 -7.74
N VAL A 123 13.97 24.73 -7.44
CA VAL A 123 13.53 23.42 -7.93
C VAL A 123 12.22 23.58 -8.70
N SER A 124 12.31 23.57 -10.03
CA SER A 124 11.10 23.49 -10.86
C SER A 124 10.49 22.08 -10.83
N PRO A 125 9.17 21.92 -11.07
CA PRO A 125 8.53 20.61 -11.19
C PRO A 125 9.19 19.70 -12.22
N ARG A 126 9.71 20.26 -13.30
CA ARG A 126 10.46 19.55 -14.33
C ARG A 126 11.76 18.94 -13.80
N ILE A 127 12.55 19.70 -13.04
CA ILE A 127 13.79 19.21 -12.42
C ILE A 127 13.46 18.15 -11.36
N GLN A 128 12.44 18.40 -10.54
CA GLN A 128 11.98 17.42 -9.55
C GLN A 128 11.61 16.09 -10.21
N ALA A 129 10.86 16.10 -11.32
CA ALA A 129 10.50 14.91 -12.06
C ALA A 129 11.73 14.14 -12.57
N ARG A 130 12.75 14.83 -13.10
CA ARG A 130 13.98 14.19 -13.58
C ARG A 130 14.77 13.54 -12.45
N VAL A 131 14.94 14.22 -11.32
CA VAL A 131 15.70 13.68 -10.19
C VAL A 131 14.97 12.48 -9.58
N LEU A 132 13.66 12.56 -9.36
CA LEU A 132 12.92 11.44 -8.80
C LEU A 132 12.88 10.22 -9.73
N ALA A 133 12.87 10.43 -11.04
CA ALA A 133 12.92 9.33 -12.02
C ALA A 133 14.22 8.50 -11.95
N MET A 134 15.31 9.06 -11.42
CA MET A 134 16.57 8.32 -11.26
C MET A 134 16.43 7.07 -10.39
N GLY A 135 15.50 7.09 -9.42
CA GLY A 135 15.26 5.92 -8.57
C GLY A 135 14.86 4.69 -9.37
N GLU A 136 13.90 4.81 -10.26
CA GLU A 136 13.42 3.73 -11.13
C GLU A 136 14.45 3.36 -12.20
N LEU A 137 15.13 4.34 -12.78
CA LEU A 137 16.16 4.08 -13.79
C LEU A 137 17.30 3.26 -13.21
N LEU A 138 17.85 3.67 -12.06
CA LEU A 138 18.92 2.94 -11.36
C LEU A 138 18.50 1.52 -10.98
N ALA A 139 17.33 1.37 -10.38
CA ALA A 139 16.86 0.07 -9.92
C ALA A 139 16.62 -0.91 -11.09
N THR A 140 15.98 -0.44 -12.18
CA THR A 140 15.65 -1.29 -13.32
C THR A 140 16.87 -1.70 -14.13
N ARG A 141 17.95 -0.92 -14.13
CA ARG A 141 19.23 -1.33 -14.73
C ARG A 141 19.84 -2.51 -14.01
N ILE A 142 19.86 -2.49 -12.66
CA ILE A 142 20.32 -3.62 -11.86
C ILE A 142 19.50 -4.87 -12.15
N GLY A 143 18.16 -4.72 -12.16
CA GLY A 143 17.24 -5.84 -12.40
C GLY A 143 17.45 -6.48 -13.77
N ALA A 144 17.56 -5.68 -14.82
CA ALA A 144 17.80 -6.17 -16.17
C ALA A 144 19.16 -6.90 -16.29
N ALA A 145 20.22 -6.32 -15.72
CA ALA A 145 21.55 -6.94 -15.71
C ALA A 145 21.56 -8.27 -14.95
N TYR A 146 20.87 -8.34 -13.80
CA TYR A 146 20.72 -9.57 -13.02
C TYR A 146 20.00 -10.67 -13.80
N LEU A 147 18.81 -10.38 -14.37
CA LEU A 147 18.05 -11.39 -15.13
C LEU A 147 18.82 -11.90 -16.34
N LYS A 148 19.54 -11.01 -17.07
CA LYS A 148 20.43 -11.41 -18.16
C LYS A 148 21.52 -12.36 -17.67
N ARG A 149 22.16 -12.05 -16.54
CA ARG A 149 23.20 -12.90 -15.94
C ARG A 149 22.64 -14.29 -15.56
N GLN A 150 21.36 -14.38 -15.19
CA GLN A 150 20.67 -15.64 -14.87
C GLN A 150 20.16 -16.41 -16.11
N GLY A 151 20.58 -15.99 -17.30
CA GLY A 151 20.25 -16.67 -18.56
C GLY A 151 18.86 -16.38 -19.10
N VAL A 152 18.18 -15.34 -18.57
CA VAL A 152 16.89 -14.88 -19.13
C VAL A 152 17.19 -13.84 -20.23
N ALA A 153 16.65 -14.07 -21.44
CA ALA A 153 16.65 -13.03 -22.46
C ALA A 153 15.80 -11.84 -21.99
N VAL A 154 16.40 -10.67 -21.78
CA VAL A 154 15.75 -9.47 -21.26
C VAL A 154 16.09 -8.26 -22.11
N SER A 155 15.08 -7.51 -22.49
CA SER A 155 15.21 -6.17 -23.08
C SER A 155 14.78 -5.11 -22.08
N TRP A 156 15.72 -4.27 -21.66
CA TRP A 156 15.42 -3.09 -20.86
C TRP A 156 14.95 -1.97 -21.79
N LEU A 157 13.73 -1.48 -21.56
CA LEU A 157 13.13 -0.40 -22.35
C LEU A 157 12.78 0.76 -21.42
N ASP A 158 13.08 1.98 -21.87
CA ASP A 158 12.80 3.21 -21.10
C ASP A 158 11.30 3.56 -21.17
N ALA A 159 10.61 3.56 -20.04
CA ALA A 159 9.19 3.86 -19.94
C ALA A 159 8.83 5.25 -20.49
N ARG A 160 9.75 6.20 -20.49
CA ARG A 160 9.56 7.54 -21.07
C ARG A 160 9.43 7.52 -22.60
N GLN A 161 9.87 6.46 -23.26
CA GLN A 161 9.67 6.25 -24.69
C GLN A 161 8.36 5.50 -25.00
N LEU A 162 7.80 4.80 -24.02
CA LEU A 162 6.66 3.90 -24.16
C LEU A 162 5.34 4.49 -23.66
N LEU A 163 5.39 5.33 -22.63
CA LEU A 163 4.22 5.97 -22.03
C LEU A 163 4.27 7.48 -22.26
N ARG A 164 3.22 8.01 -22.91
CA ARG A 164 3.06 9.44 -23.17
C ARG A 164 1.84 9.99 -22.45
N THR A 165 1.98 11.19 -21.89
CA THR A 165 0.89 11.84 -21.19
C THR A 165 -0.15 12.40 -22.14
N VAL A 166 -1.40 12.43 -21.67
CA VAL A 166 -2.46 13.21 -22.28
C VAL A 166 -2.51 14.59 -21.62
N ALA A 167 -2.75 15.62 -22.41
CA ALA A 167 -2.89 16.97 -21.90
C ALA A 167 -4.20 17.08 -21.08
N VAL A 168 -4.08 17.50 -19.81
CA VAL A 168 -5.22 17.81 -18.96
C VAL A 168 -5.34 19.35 -18.90
N ALA A 169 -6.42 19.89 -19.43
CA ALA A 169 -6.62 21.34 -19.56
C ALA A 169 -6.61 22.12 -18.22
N SER A 170 -6.87 21.44 -17.11
CA SER A 170 -6.94 22.04 -15.76
C SER A 170 -5.67 21.81 -14.91
N ALA A 171 -4.65 21.12 -15.42
CA ALA A 171 -3.45 20.83 -14.65
C ALA A 171 -2.55 22.09 -14.56
N ASN A 172 -2.22 22.49 -13.34
CA ASN A 172 -1.11 23.42 -13.13
C ASN A 172 0.22 22.75 -13.49
N GLU A 173 1.31 23.52 -13.61
CA GLU A 173 2.63 23.00 -13.98
C GLU A 173 3.07 21.85 -13.07
N ARG A 174 2.86 21.96 -11.76
CA ARG A 174 3.18 20.90 -10.80
C ARG A 174 2.44 19.60 -11.11
N GLY A 175 1.13 19.67 -11.34
CA GLY A 175 0.31 18.51 -11.72
C GLY A 175 0.75 17.87 -13.03
N ALA A 176 1.09 18.70 -14.03
CA ALA A 176 1.54 18.24 -15.34
C ALA A 176 2.85 17.46 -15.29
N TYR A 177 3.79 17.80 -14.40
CA TYR A 177 5.07 17.10 -14.28
C TYR A 177 5.10 16.04 -13.19
N LEU A 178 4.36 16.20 -12.07
CA LEU A 178 4.52 15.34 -10.89
C LEU A 178 3.34 14.39 -10.65
N ALA A 179 2.21 14.61 -11.32
CA ALA A 179 1.00 13.79 -11.18
C ALA A 179 0.27 13.59 -12.51
N ALA A 180 1.04 13.38 -13.57
CA ALA A 180 0.54 13.23 -14.94
C ALA A 180 -0.32 11.97 -15.12
N SER A 181 -1.12 11.96 -16.18
CA SER A 181 -1.88 10.79 -16.64
C SER A 181 -1.52 10.46 -18.09
N CYS A 182 -1.45 9.17 -18.40
CA CYS A 182 -1.21 8.69 -19.76
C CYS A 182 -2.50 8.13 -20.37
N ASP A 183 -2.52 8.07 -21.69
CA ASP A 183 -3.50 7.27 -22.41
C ASP A 183 -3.27 5.78 -22.15
N PHE A 184 -4.35 5.03 -22.02
CA PHE A 184 -4.33 3.59 -21.78
C PHE A 184 -5.22 2.80 -22.74
N GLU A 185 -5.57 3.40 -23.88
CA GLU A 185 -6.21 2.63 -24.96
C GLU A 185 -5.22 1.60 -25.55
N PRO A 186 -5.72 0.48 -26.08
CA PRO A 186 -4.90 -0.52 -26.74
C PRO A 186 -4.02 0.10 -27.84
N ASP A 187 -2.73 -0.23 -27.80
CA ASP A 187 -1.72 0.38 -28.67
C ASP A 187 -1.07 -0.68 -29.59
N PRO A 188 -1.56 -0.82 -30.84
CA PRO A 188 -1.02 -1.82 -31.77
C PRO A 188 0.47 -1.63 -32.10
N ALA A 189 0.97 -0.38 -32.12
CA ALA A 189 2.38 -0.11 -32.38
C ALA A 189 3.26 -0.60 -31.23
N LEU A 190 2.83 -0.35 -29.98
CA LEU A 190 3.51 -0.88 -28.79
C LEU A 190 3.45 -2.41 -28.74
N GLN A 191 2.30 -3.01 -29.11
CA GLN A 191 2.14 -4.47 -29.17
C GLN A 191 3.11 -5.08 -30.17
N GLN A 192 3.25 -4.48 -31.36
CA GLN A 192 4.20 -4.91 -32.38
C GLN A 192 5.64 -4.76 -31.89
N GLN A 193 6.01 -3.59 -31.35
CA GLN A 193 7.35 -3.34 -30.79
C GLN A 193 7.72 -4.39 -29.73
N PHE A 194 6.80 -4.73 -28.85
CA PHE A 194 7.03 -5.75 -27.81
C PHE A 194 7.04 -7.18 -28.40
N ALA A 195 6.31 -7.42 -29.49
CA ALA A 195 6.31 -8.71 -30.18
C ALA A 195 7.67 -9.02 -30.84
N GLU A 196 8.39 -8.00 -31.27
CA GLU A 196 9.72 -8.10 -31.87
C GLU A 196 10.84 -8.29 -30.83
N VAL A 197 10.53 -8.06 -29.54
CA VAL A 197 11.48 -8.28 -28.43
C VAL A 197 11.58 -9.77 -28.12
N ASP A 198 12.79 -10.31 -28.14
CA ASP A 198 13.05 -11.66 -27.65
C ASP A 198 13.09 -11.70 -26.13
N GLY A 199 12.28 -12.60 -25.53
CA GLY A 199 12.24 -12.84 -24.11
C GLY A 199 11.34 -11.89 -23.31
N VAL A 200 11.88 -11.30 -22.26
CA VAL A 200 11.18 -10.49 -21.25
C VAL A 200 11.43 -9.01 -21.47
N VAL A 201 10.38 -8.21 -21.47
CA VAL A 201 10.53 -6.75 -21.39
C VAL A 201 10.62 -6.34 -19.92
N LEU A 202 11.65 -5.55 -19.55
CA LEU A 202 11.76 -4.94 -18.24
C LEU A 202 11.80 -3.41 -18.41
N THR A 203 10.91 -2.73 -17.68
CA THR A 203 10.74 -1.28 -17.76
C THR A 203 10.44 -0.66 -16.41
N GLN A 204 10.49 0.67 -16.33
CA GLN A 204 10.24 1.43 -15.12
C GLN A 204 8.74 1.59 -14.86
N GLY A 205 8.36 1.55 -13.59
CA GLY A 205 7.12 2.15 -13.12
C GLY A 205 7.25 3.65 -12.92
N PHE A 206 6.19 4.33 -12.51
CA PHE A 206 6.15 5.70 -12.01
C PHE A 206 6.47 6.82 -13.04
N ILE A 207 7.29 6.58 -14.04
CA ILE A 207 7.76 7.59 -15.00
C ILE A 207 7.12 7.45 -16.39
N ALA A 208 7.01 8.59 -17.08
CA ALA A 208 6.53 8.70 -18.46
C ALA A 208 7.16 9.93 -19.13
N SER A 209 6.74 10.28 -20.35
CA SER A 209 7.09 11.54 -20.99
C SER A 209 5.87 12.34 -21.42
N ASN A 210 6.03 13.67 -21.50
CA ASN A 210 5.04 14.55 -22.12
C ASN A 210 5.22 14.62 -23.65
N SER A 211 4.40 15.42 -24.32
CA SER A 211 4.47 15.61 -25.78
C SER A 211 5.79 16.21 -26.28
N ARG A 212 6.57 16.86 -25.40
CA ARG A 212 7.89 17.41 -25.70
C ARG A 212 9.03 16.42 -25.44
N GLY A 213 8.72 15.18 -25.03
CA GLY A 213 9.70 14.18 -24.63
C GLY A 213 10.34 14.42 -23.26
N GLU A 214 9.81 15.35 -22.46
CA GLU A 214 10.31 15.64 -21.12
C GLU A 214 9.80 14.63 -20.10
N CYS A 215 10.66 14.26 -19.15
CA CYS A 215 10.32 13.32 -18.09
C CYS A 215 9.21 13.87 -17.18
N VAL A 216 8.21 13.05 -16.91
CA VAL A 216 7.11 13.33 -15.97
C VAL A 216 6.88 12.14 -15.06
N LEU A 217 6.24 12.39 -13.92
CA LEU A 217 5.88 11.38 -12.92
C LEU A 217 4.37 11.15 -12.95
N LEU A 218 3.96 9.92 -12.66
CA LEU A 218 2.55 9.55 -12.59
C LEU A 218 1.93 9.76 -11.20
N GLY A 219 2.68 10.39 -10.30
CA GLY A 219 2.23 10.68 -8.93
C GLY A 219 2.18 9.46 -8.01
N ARG A 220 1.46 9.59 -6.90
CA ARG A 220 1.34 8.51 -5.90
C ARG A 220 0.75 7.24 -6.54
N GLY A 221 1.29 6.07 -6.18
CA GLY A 221 0.91 4.79 -6.81
C GLY A 221 1.30 4.69 -8.28
N GLY A 222 2.22 5.55 -8.75
CA GLY A 222 2.59 5.67 -10.15
C GLY A 222 3.11 4.37 -10.77
N SER A 223 3.79 3.51 -10.02
CA SER A 223 4.26 2.22 -10.55
C SER A 223 3.13 1.23 -10.78
N ASP A 224 2.10 1.18 -9.91
CA ASP A 224 0.89 0.39 -10.13
C ASP A 224 0.11 0.92 -11.33
N THR A 225 0.04 2.25 -11.43
CA THR A 225 -0.60 2.96 -12.55
C THR A 225 0.10 2.68 -13.87
N SER A 226 1.45 2.74 -13.92
CA SER A 226 2.24 2.37 -15.11
C SER A 226 1.96 0.95 -15.56
N ALA A 227 1.99 0.01 -14.62
CA ALA A 227 1.73 -1.39 -14.93
C ALA A 227 0.32 -1.62 -15.49
N ALA A 228 -0.68 -0.91 -14.94
CA ALA A 228 -2.04 -0.96 -15.47
C ALA A 228 -2.17 -0.34 -16.87
N TYR A 229 -1.42 0.74 -17.14
CA TYR A 229 -1.34 1.31 -18.50
C TYR A 229 -0.71 0.33 -19.49
N PHE A 230 0.40 -0.32 -19.13
CA PHE A 230 1.00 -1.35 -19.98
C PHE A 230 0.06 -2.54 -20.19
N ALA A 231 -0.63 -2.99 -19.11
CA ALA A 231 -1.60 -4.07 -19.23
C ALA A 231 -2.72 -3.74 -20.23
N ALA A 232 -3.27 -2.52 -20.15
CA ALA A 232 -4.33 -2.06 -21.05
C ALA A 232 -3.82 -1.90 -22.51
N LYS A 233 -2.68 -1.21 -22.72
CA LYS A 233 -2.09 -1.00 -24.04
C LYS A 233 -1.75 -2.31 -24.75
N LEU A 234 -1.27 -3.30 -24.00
CA LEU A 234 -0.90 -4.63 -24.52
C LEU A 234 -2.08 -5.61 -24.58
N ARG A 235 -3.26 -5.26 -24.10
CA ARG A 235 -4.37 -6.20 -23.89
C ARG A 235 -3.92 -7.46 -23.14
N ALA A 236 -3.22 -7.25 -22.02
CA ALA A 236 -2.63 -8.32 -21.26
C ALA A 236 -3.69 -9.32 -20.75
N ALA A 237 -3.32 -10.59 -20.64
CA ALA A 237 -4.18 -11.63 -20.07
C ALA A 237 -4.44 -11.40 -18.57
N THR A 238 -3.47 -10.80 -17.86
CA THR A 238 -3.59 -10.44 -16.45
C THR A 238 -2.55 -9.39 -16.08
N LEU A 239 -2.87 -8.58 -15.07
CA LEU A 239 -1.94 -7.73 -14.34
C LEU A 239 -1.70 -8.35 -12.96
N GLU A 240 -0.45 -8.58 -12.58
CA GLU A 240 -0.05 -9.08 -11.27
C GLU A 240 0.71 -7.99 -10.51
N ILE A 241 0.14 -7.54 -9.39
CA ILE A 241 0.77 -6.59 -8.46
C ILE A 241 1.41 -7.39 -7.34
N TRP A 242 2.73 -7.48 -7.34
CA TRP A 242 3.54 -8.16 -6.34
C TRP A 242 4.00 -7.16 -5.27
N THR A 243 3.62 -7.41 -4.03
CA THR A 243 3.89 -6.54 -2.87
C THR A 243 4.40 -7.37 -1.68
N ASP A 244 4.54 -6.77 -0.50
CA ASP A 244 4.99 -7.42 0.73
C ASP A 244 3.85 -7.97 1.60
N VAL A 245 2.61 -7.80 1.16
CA VAL A 245 1.42 -8.33 1.83
C VAL A 245 0.69 -9.37 0.96
N PRO A 246 0.03 -10.39 1.55
CA PRO A 246 -0.60 -11.49 0.81
C PRO A 246 -1.74 -11.11 -0.11
N GLY A 247 -2.24 -9.88 -0.06
CA GLY A 247 -3.39 -9.42 -0.83
C GLY A 247 -4.13 -8.30 -0.12
N MET A 248 -5.37 -8.05 -0.50
CA MET A 248 -6.28 -7.12 0.17
C MET A 248 -6.98 -7.83 1.34
N PHE A 249 -7.18 -7.12 2.45
CA PHE A 249 -7.77 -7.67 3.67
C PHE A 249 -9.07 -6.97 4.04
N SER A 250 -9.90 -7.66 4.82
CA SER A 250 -11.18 -7.15 5.34
C SER A 250 -11.02 -5.98 6.31
N ALA A 251 -9.83 -5.77 6.87
CA ALA A 251 -9.40 -4.58 7.60
C ALA A 251 -7.87 -4.52 7.59
N ASN A 252 -7.29 -3.41 8.10
CA ASN A 252 -5.84 -3.34 8.29
C ASN A 252 -5.39 -4.37 9.35
N PRO A 253 -4.57 -5.38 9.00
CA PRO A 253 -4.16 -6.42 9.94
C PRO A 253 -3.39 -5.90 11.17
N LYS A 254 -2.76 -4.72 11.07
CA LYS A 254 -2.09 -4.08 12.21
C LYS A 254 -3.08 -3.55 13.25
N VAL A 255 -4.31 -3.26 12.84
CA VAL A 255 -5.40 -2.79 13.69
C VAL A 255 -6.29 -3.97 14.10
N VAL A 256 -6.59 -4.87 13.18
CA VAL A 256 -7.45 -6.04 13.38
C VAL A 256 -6.66 -7.31 13.03
N PRO A 257 -6.01 -7.99 13.99
CA PRO A 257 -5.22 -9.20 13.73
C PRO A 257 -6.02 -10.32 13.04
N GLY A 258 -7.31 -10.45 13.37
CA GLY A 258 -8.26 -11.38 12.73
C GLY A 258 -8.79 -10.93 11.38
N ALA A 259 -8.23 -9.89 10.74
CA ALA A 259 -8.60 -9.48 9.40
C ALA A 259 -8.35 -10.62 8.40
N ARG A 260 -9.28 -10.82 7.47
CA ARG A 260 -9.26 -11.93 6.51
C ARG A 260 -8.80 -11.49 5.13
N LEU A 261 -8.04 -12.35 4.47
CA LEU A 261 -7.68 -12.16 3.07
C LEU A 261 -8.96 -12.15 2.21
N LEU A 262 -9.11 -11.16 1.35
CA LEU A 262 -10.18 -11.09 0.36
C LEU A 262 -9.74 -11.82 -0.89
N ARG A 263 -10.28 -13.01 -1.14
CA ARG A 263 -9.89 -13.85 -2.29
C ARG A 263 -10.36 -13.28 -3.62
N THR A 264 -11.60 -12.75 -3.65
CA THR A 264 -12.21 -12.20 -4.85
C THR A 264 -12.92 -10.88 -4.57
N LEU A 265 -12.72 -9.91 -5.47
CA LEU A 265 -13.38 -8.60 -5.45
C LEU A 265 -13.82 -8.23 -6.86
N SER A 266 -14.90 -7.44 -6.97
CA SER A 266 -15.17 -6.70 -8.19
C SER A 266 -14.23 -5.50 -8.32
N TYR A 267 -14.10 -4.93 -9.54
CA TYR A 267 -13.33 -3.71 -9.73
C TYR A 267 -13.88 -2.54 -8.90
N GLU A 268 -15.19 -2.46 -8.78
CA GLU A 268 -15.89 -1.44 -8.02
C GLU A 268 -15.56 -1.55 -6.52
N GLU A 269 -15.64 -2.75 -5.95
CA GLU A 269 -15.29 -3.00 -4.55
C GLU A 269 -13.82 -2.71 -4.26
N ALA A 270 -12.93 -3.19 -5.13
CA ALA A 270 -11.50 -2.92 -5.00
C ALA A 270 -11.20 -1.41 -5.11
N GLN A 271 -11.91 -0.68 -5.98
CA GLN A 271 -11.82 0.76 -6.11
C GLN A 271 -12.25 1.46 -4.83
N GLU A 272 -13.39 1.07 -4.24
CA GLU A 272 -13.89 1.64 -2.98
C GLU A 272 -12.92 1.37 -1.83
N ILE A 273 -12.44 0.13 -1.65
CA ILE A 273 -11.46 -0.21 -0.60
C ILE A 273 -10.18 0.63 -0.77
N ALA A 274 -9.67 0.73 -1.99
CA ALA A 274 -8.46 1.50 -2.28
C ALA A 274 -8.65 3.01 -2.04
N SER A 275 -9.84 3.55 -2.32
CA SER A 275 -10.17 4.96 -2.14
C SER A 275 -10.45 5.35 -0.69
N THR A 276 -10.90 4.39 0.14
CA THR A 276 -11.32 4.64 1.53
C THR A 276 -10.22 4.35 2.57
N GLY A 277 -8.99 4.03 2.14
CA GLY A 277 -7.85 3.85 3.05
C GLY A 277 -7.11 2.52 2.91
N GLY A 278 -7.53 1.65 2.00
CA GLY A 278 -6.77 0.45 1.64
C GLY A 278 -5.45 0.83 0.96
N SER A 279 -4.31 0.58 1.62
CA SER A 279 -2.99 1.02 1.14
C SER A 279 -2.31 0.05 0.17
N VAL A 280 -2.92 -1.10 -0.11
CA VAL A 280 -2.29 -2.20 -0.86
C VAL A 280 -2.32 -1.95 -2.37
N LEU A 281 -3.39 -1.33 -2.87
CA LEU A 281 -3.63 -1.06 -4.28
C LEU A 281 -3.98 0.42 -4.47
N HIS A 282 -3.45 1.04 -5.51
CA HIS A 282 -3.79 2.45 -5.80
C HIS A 282 -5.03 2.52 -6.71
N PRO A 283 -6.03 3.38 -6.42
CA PRO A 283 -7.27 3.46 -7.21
C PRO A 283 -7.06 3.67 -8.71
N ARG A 284 -6.05 4.46 -9.10
CA ARG A 284 -5.72 4.75 -10.51
C ARG A 284 -5.28 3.53 -11.32
N SER A 285 -4.83 2.45 -10.68
CA SER A 285 -4.45 1.21 -11.38
C SER A 285 -5.65 0.33 -11.74
N ILE A 286 -6.78 0.54 -11.08
CA ILE A 286 -7.98 -0.29 -11.31
C ILE A 286 -8.71 0.14 -12.58
N SER A 287 -8.82 1.43 -12.84
CA SER A 287 -9.59 1.99 -13.96
C SER A 287 -9.17 1.44 -15.34
N PRO A 288 -7.88 1.36 -15.72
CA PRO A 288 -7.46 0.75 -16.98
C PRO A 288 -7.83 -0.73 -17.09
N CYS A 289 -7.64 -1.49 -16.00
CA CYS A 289 -7.99 -2.90 -15.95
C CYS A 289 -9.50 -3.13 -16.10
N ARG A 290 -10.30 -2.34 -15.37
CA ARG A 290 -11.77 -2.38 -15.47
C ARG A 290 -12.26 -2.09 -16.88
N ARG A 291 -11.76 -1.02 -17.52
CA ARG A 291 -12.20 -0.59 -18.85
C ARG A 291 -11.96 -1.66 -19.92
N HIS A 292 -10.87 -2.40 -19.79
CA HIS A 292 -10.48 -3.43 -20.77
C HIS A 292 -10.73 -4.86 -20.29
N GLY A 293 -11.38 -5.05 -19.13
CA GLY A 293 -11.74 -6.38 -18.59
C GLY A 293 -10.53 -7.23 -18.22
N ILE A 294 -9.41 -6.61 -17.83
CA ILE A 294 -8.15 -7.31 -17.52
C ILE A 294 -8.17 -7.74 -16.05
N PRO A 295 -8.11 -9.03 -15.73
CA PRO A 295 -7.98 -9.52 -14.36
C PRO A 295 -6.75 -8.91 -13.68
N LEU A 296 -6.92 -8.41 -12.46
CA LEU A 296 -5.84 -7.87 -11.63
C LEU A 296 -5.67 -8.78 -10.42
N LYS A 297 -4.43 -9.21 -10.15
CA LYS A 297 -4.09 -10.01 -8.96
C LYS A 297 -3.19 -9.21 -8.05
N VAL A 298 -3.45 -9.28 -6.76
CA VAL A 298 -2.55 -8.75 -5.71
C VAL A 298 -1.91 -9.93 -5.00
N LEU A 299 -0.59 -10.03 -5.07
CA LEU A 299 0.20 -11.20 -4.70
C LEU A 299 1.37 -10.81 -3.79
N CYS A 300 1.87 -11.76 -3.01
CA CYS A 300 2.96 -11.54 -2.05
C CYS A 300 4.30 -12.05 -2.57
N THR A 301 5.30 -11.18 -2.66
CA THR A 301 6.66 -11.57 -3.05
C THR A 301 7.33 -12.49 -2.02
N ASN A 302 6.97 -12.36 -0.73
CA ASN A 302 7.52 -13.20 0.34
C ASN A 302 6.83 -14.58 0.45
N LEU A 303 5.61 -14.69 -0.08
CA LEU A 303 4.76 -15.89 -0.03
C LEU A 303 4.15 -16.12 -1.42
N PRO A 304 4.97 -16.46 -2.43
CA PRO A 304 4.54 -16.49 -3.83
C PRO A 304 3.52 -17.59 -4.14
N ASP A 305 3.42 -18.60 -3.30
CA ASP A 305 2.49 -19.72 -3.46
C ASP A 305 1.06 -19.40 -2.97
N LEU A 306 0.87 -18.28 -2.26
CA LEU A 306 -0.46 -17.84 -1.83
C LEU A 306 -1.28 -17.32 -3.02
N PRO A 307 -2.58 -17.63 -3.09
CA PRO A 307 -3.43 -17.24 -4.21
C PRO A 307 -3.65 -15.71 -4.30
N GLY A 308 -3.46 -14.98 -3.20
CA GLY A 308 -3.65 -13.54 -3.13
C GLY A 308 -5.11 -13.10 -3.31
N THR A 309 -5.29 -11.87 -3.79
CA THR A 309 -6.60 -11.30 -4.14
C THR A 309 -6.75 -11.21 -5.65
N LEU A 310 -7.84 -11.73 -6.17
CA LEU A 310 -8.24 -11.62 -7.59
C LEU A 310 -9.31 -10.53 -7.72
N VAL A 311 -9.06 -9.54 -8.58
CA VAL A 311 -10.00 -8.46 -8.92
C VAL A 311 -10.45 -8.64 -10.37
N THR A 312 -11.78 -8.74 -10.59
CA THR A 312 -12.37 -8.95 -11.91
C THR A 312 -13.67 -8.15 -12.04
N GLY A 313 -14.37 -8.29 -13.17
CA GLY A 313 -15.71 -7.71 -13.37
C GLY A 313 -16.84 -8.41 -12.59
N ARG A 314 -16.56 -9.49 -11.89
CA ARG A 314 -17.55 -10.22 -11.08
C ARG A 314 -17.00 -10.44 -9.67
N SER A 315 -17.84 -10.17 -8.68
CA SER A 315 -17.61 -10.59 -7.30
C SER A 315 -17.95 -12.07 -7.13
N GLY A 316 -17.27 -12.77 -6.22
CA GLY A 316 -17.59 -14.15 -5.89
C GLY A 316 -18.99 -14.34 -5.27
N SER A 317 -19.62 -13.26 -4.78
CA SER A 317 -20.96 -13.27 -4.20
C SER A 317 -21.65 -11.92 -4.39
N ASP A 318 -22.89 -11.93 -4.86
CA ASP A 318 -23.77 -10.75 -4.96
C ASP A 318 -24.66 -10.55 -3.72
N ALA A 319 -24.46 -11.35 -2.67
CA ALA A 319 -25.23 -11.23 -1.43
C ALA A 319 -24.90 -9.91 -0.70
N PRO A 320 -25.91 -9.28 -0.05
CA PRO A 320 -25.67 -8.12 0.81
C PRO A 320 -24.68 -8.48 1.92
N ARG A 321 -23.53 -7.79 1.98
CA ARG A 321 -22.54 -8.01 3.05
C ARG A 321 -21.47 -6.92 3.08
N VAL A 322 -20.93 -6.69 4.26
CA VAL A 322 -19.69 -5.92 4.44
C VAL A 322 -18.51 -6.83 4.16
N LYS A 323 -17.60 -6.42 3.26
CA LYS A 323 -16.38 -7.15 2.91
C LYS A 323 -15.14 -6.56 3.54
N ALA A 324 -15.08 -5.23 3.64
CA ALA A 324 -13.94 -4.55 4.24
C ALA A 324 -14.36 -3.35 5.09
N ILE A 325 -13.55 -3.08 6.11
CA ILE A 325 -13.65 -1.88 6.94
C ILE A 325 -12.30 -1.20 6.93
N SER A 326 -12.26 0.01 6.40
CA SER A 326 -11.05 0.80 6.27
C SER A 326 -11.12 2.07 7.12
N GLY A 327 -9.96 2.66 7.40
CA GLY A 327 -9.87 3.91 8.11
C GLY A 327 -8.81 4.83 7.54
N ARG A 328 -9.07 6.14 7.60
CA ARG A 328 -8.11 7.20 7.32
C ARG A 328 -8.06 8.17 8.49
N SER A 329 -6.88 8.58 8.89
CA SER A 329 -6.65 9.51 10.00
C SER A 329 -6.09 10.85 9.51
N ARG A 330 -6.07 11.83 10.40
CA ARG A 330 -5.55 13.18 10.16
C ARG A 330 -6.30 13.92 9.05
N ILE A 331 -7.59 13.69 8.92
CA ILE A 331 -8.45 14.36 7.94
C ILE A 331 -8.82 15.74 8.47
N THR A 332 -8.90 16.73 7.59
CA THR A 332 -9.44 18.05 7.91
C THR A 332 -10.89 18.12 7.45
N LEU A 333 -11.78 18.45 8.36
CA LEU A 333 -13.20 18.66 8.07
C LEU A 333 -13.47 20.17 8.00
N VAL A 334 -14.15 20.61 6.94
CA VAL A 334 -14.58 21.99 6.74
C VAL A 334 -16.11 22.02 6.66
N SER A 335 -16.74 22.64 7.65
CA SER A 335 -18.18 22.83 7.70
C SER A 335 -18.53 24.27 7.35
N MET A 336 -19.42 24.43 6.37
CA MET A 336 -19.88 25.71 5.82
C MET A 336 -21.37 25.85 6.12
N GLU A 337 -21.72 26.78 6.98
CA GLU A 337 -23.08 27.00 7.47
C GLU A 337 -23.60 28.36 6.98
N THR A 338 -24.76 28.36 6.35
CA THR A 338 -25.45 29.59 5.92
C THR A 338 -26.97 29.44 5.92
N LEU A 339 -27.66 30.42 6.45
CA LEU A 339 -29.11 30.50 6.37
C LEU A 339 -29.61 30.93 4.99
N GLY A 340 -28.72 31.50 4.15
CA GLY A 340 -29.03 31.95 2.80
C GLY A 340 -29.03 30.87 1.72
N MET A 341 -28.60 29.64 2.02
CA MET A 341 -28.49 28.57 1.00
C MET A 341 -29.83 28.10 0.45
N TRP A 342 -30.92 28.34 1.19
CA TRP A 342 -32.28 28.07 0.73
C TRP A 342 -32.62 28.99 -0.45
N HIS A 343 -32.86 28.39 -1.60
CA HIS A 343 -33.15 29.06 -2.87
C HIS A 343 -32.05 29.96 -3.46
N GLU A 344 -30.84 29.94 -2.93
CA GLU A 344 -29.71 30.68 -3.50
C GLU A 344 -29.02 29.86 -4.59
N VAL A 345 -29.20 30.30 -5.83
CA VAL A 345 -28.56 29.65 -6.99
C VAL A 345 -27.08 30.01 -7.03
N GLY A 346 -26.20 28.97 -6.98
CA GLY A 346 -24.76 29.17 -7.18
C GLY A 346 -23.91 29.04 -5.94
N PHE A 347 -24.46 29.04 -4.72
CA PHE A 347 -23.66 28.92 -3.49
C PHE A 347 -22.64 27.76 -3.50
N LEU A 348 -23.08 26.55 -3.87
CA LEU A 348 -22.17 25.38 -3.95
C LEU A 348 -21.05 25.60 -4.97
N ALA A 349 -21.34 26.22 -6.11
CA ALA A 349 -20.36 26.50 -7.14
C ALA A 349 -19.29 27.48 -6.64
N ASP A 350 -19.71 28.55 -5.94
CA ASP A 350 -18.81 29.57 -5.41
C ASP A 350 -17.97 29.03 -4.24
N ALA A 351 -18.58 28.27 -3.33
CA ALA A 351 -17.90 27.60 -2.25
C ALA A 351 -16.84 26.62 -2.77
N PHE A 352 -17.19 25.73 -3.71
CA PHE A 352 -16.24 24.75 -4.25
C PHE A 352 -15.16 25.37 -5.14
N ARG A 353 -15.41 26.55 -5.73
CA ARG A 353 -14.39 27.32 -6.43
C ARG A 353 -13.27 27.76 -5.49
N CYS A 354 -13.55 28.09 -4.23
CA CYS A 354 -12.52 28.42 -3.23
C CYS A 354 -11.53 27.27 -3.04
N PHE A 355 -11.98 26.02 -3.03
CA PHE A 355 -11.12 24.83 -2.95
C PHE A 355 -10.34 24.62 -4.25
N SER A 356 -11.02 24.71 -5.39
CA SER A 356 -10.40 24.54 -6.71
C SER A 356 -9.29 25.53 -6.98
N ASP A 357 -9.49 26.81 -6.64
CA ASP A 357 -8.51 27.89 -6.84
C ASP A 357 -7.25 27.71 -5.98
N LEU A 358 -7.36 27.02 -4.84
CA LEU A 358 -6.25 26.63 -3.98
C LEU A 358 -5.66 25.26 -4.34
N GLY A 359 -6.19 24.59 -5.38
CA GLY A 359 -5.74 23.28 -5.80
C GLY A 359 -6.07 22.16 -4.82
N LEU A 360 -7.13 22.33 -4.01
CA LEU A 360 -7.55 21.35 -3.01
C LEU A 360 -8.61 20.39 -3.58
N SER A 361 -8.37 19.11 -3.38
CA SER A 361 -9.30 18.02 -3.73
C SER A 361 -10.19 17.68 -2.55
N ILE A 362 -11.48 17.64 -2.76
CA ILE A 362 -12.49 17.27 -1.76
C ILE A 362 -12.73 15.76 -1.84
N ASP A 363 -12.78 15.07 -0.68
CA ASP A 363 -13.02 13.63 -0.62
C ASP A 363 -14.49 13.28 -0.38
N LEU A 364 -15.01 13.62 0.80
CA LEU A 364 -16.42 13.41 1.15
C LEU A 364 -17.15 14.72 1.18
N VAL A 365 -18.42 14.69 0.78
CA VAL A 365 -19.33 15.83 0.83
C VAL A 365 -20.64 15.39 1.45
N SER A 366 -21.15 16.15 2.41
CA SER A 366 -22.50 16.03 2.92
C SER A 366 -23.17 17.39 2.87
N THR A 367 -24.42 17.44 2.41
CA THR A 367 -25.16 18.68 2.29
C THR A 367 -26.53 18.57 2.97
N SER A 368 -26.95 19.65 3.61
CA SER A 368 -28.31 19.86 4.07
C SER A 368 -28.80 21.22 3.55
N GLU A 369 -29.98 21.65 3.95
CA GLU A 369 -30.54 22.93 3.52
C GLU A 369 -29.79 24.16 4.03
N SER A 370 -28.98 24.02 5.08
CA SER A 370 -28.25 25.11 5.74
C SER A 370 -26.77 24.85 5.97
N ASN A 371 -26.28 23.64 5.61
CA ASN A 371 -24.92 23.25 5.89
C ASN A 371 -24.34 22.41 4.76
N VAL A 372 -23.09 22.69 4.43
CA VAL A 372 -22.24 21.85 3.57
C VAL A 372 -20.99 21.48 4.34
N THR A 373 -20.77 20.21 4.53
CA THR A 373 -19.58 19.70 5.20
C THR A 373 -18.75 18.89 4.22
N VAL A 374 -17.46 19.18 4.15
CA VAL A 374 -16.50 18.47 3.27
C VAL A 374 -15.31 17.98 4.05
N THR A 375 -14.63 16.97 3.52
CA THR A 375 -13.36 16.47 4.07
C THR A 375 -12.22 16.66 3.08
N LEU A 376 -11.04 16.95 3.63
CA LEU A 376 -9.77 17.10 2.91
C LEU A 376 -8.75 16.11 3.49
N ASP A 377 -8.18 15.26 2.65
CA ASP A 377 -7.11 14.33 3.02
C ASP A 377 -5.75 15.01 2.83
N PRO A 378 -4.96 15.27 3.90
CA PRO A 378 -3.60 15.82 3.78
C PRO A 378 -2.65 14.92 3.01
N GLY A 379 -2.97 13.65 2.87
CA GLY A 379 -2.21 12.71 2.04
C GLY A 379 -2.29 13.01 0.55
N VAL A 380 -3.34 13.70 0.11
CA VAL A 380 -3.60 14.08 -1.29
C VAL A 380 -3.38 15.58 -1.49
N ASN A 381 -3.76 16.38 -0.50
CA ASN A 381 -3.73 17.83 -0.55
C ASN A 381 -2.47 18.40 0.12
N PRO A 382 -1.82 19.44 -0.45
CA PRO A 382 -0.73 20.15 0.20
C PRO A 382 -1.28 21.12 1.27
N ILE A 383 -1.84 20.57 2.35
CA ILE A 383 -2.48 21.37 3.40
C ILE A 383 -1.43 21.80 4.42
N ASP A 384 -1.28 23.12 4.57
CA ASP A 384 -0.55 23.77 5.66
C ASP A 384 -1.43 24.84 6.32
N ALA A 385 -0.97 25.40 7.43
CA ALA A 385 -1.72 26.41 8.17
C ALA A 385 -2.02 27.67 7.33
N GLY A 386 -1.17 28.02 6.38
CA GLY A 386 -1.35 29.18 5.49
C GLY A 386 -2.48 28.94 4.49
N ILE A 387 -2.49 27.77 3.85
CA ILE A 387 -3.53 27.36 2.90
C ILE A 387 -4.89 27.23 3.60
N LEU A 388 -4.93 26.66 4.81
CA LEU A 388 -6.18 26.55 5.58
C LEU A 388 -6.72 27.93 5.98
N ALA A 389 -5.85 28.85 6.44
CA ALA A 389 -6.26 30.20 6.78
C ALA A 389 -6.76 30.98 5.56
N GLU A 390 -6.11 30.81 4.40
CA GLU A 390 -6.56 31.42 3.15
C GLU A 390 -7.91 30.83 2.68
N LEU A 391 -8.09 29.52 2.73
CA LEU A 391 -9.34 28.85 2.42
C LEU A 391 -10.47 29.37 3.32
N GLN A 392 -10.23 29.38 4.64
CA GLN A 392 -11.19 29.88 5.62
C GLN A 392 -11.58 31.33 5.33
N GLY A 393 -10.61 32.21 5.11
CA GLY A 393 -10.86 33.63 4.80
C GLY A 393 -11.64 33.86 3.49
N ARG A 394 -11.47 32.98 2.49
CA ARG A 394 -12.27 33.01 1.24
C ARG A 394 -13.71 32.56 1.48
N LEU A 395 -13.90 31.48 2.21
CA LEU A 395 -15.22 30.90 2.53
C LEU A 395 -16.03 31.78 3.49
N GLU A 396 -15.39 32.46 4.46
CA GLU A 396 -16.05 33.36 5.42
C GLU A 396 -16.74 34.58 4.76
N ARG A 397 -16.38 34.88 3.51
CA ARG A 397 -17.08 35.89 2.71
C ARG A 397 -18.46 35.39 2.21
N LEU A 398 -18.68 34.09 2.20
CA LEU A 398 -19.86 33.42 1.68
C LEU A 398 -20.75 32.87 2.79
N CYS A 399 -20.15 32.36 3.88
CA CYS A 399 -20.85 31.62 4.91
C CYS A 399 -20.07 31.62 6.24
N ARG A 400 -20.66 31.07 7.29
CA ARG A 400 -19.94 30.75 8.53
C ARG A 400 -19.12 29.48 8.34
N VAL A 401 -17.85 29.51 8.69
CA VAL A 401 -16.92 28.39 8.49
C VAL A 401 -16.44 27.84 9.83
N THR A 402 -16.43 26.51 9.95
CA THR A 402 -15.80 25.79 11.05
C THR A 402 -14.82 24.77 10.47
N VAL A 403 -13.56 24.84 10.86
CA VAL A 403 -12.50 23.87 10.46
C VAL A 403 -12.19 23.00 11.66
N ILE A 404 -12.19 21.68 11.48
CA ILE A 404 -11.84 20.69 12.51
C ILE A 404 -10.73 19.82 11.91
N GLU A 405 -9.54 19.90 12.49
CA GLU A 405 -8.39 19.10 12.07
C GLU A 405 -8.28 17.82 12.90
N GLY A 406 -7.63 16.80 12.33
CA GLY A 406 -7.32 15.55 13.04
C GLY A 406 -8.45 14.53 13.04
N VAL A 407 -9.62 14.81 12.48
CA VAL A 407 -10.72 13.83 12.43
C VAL A 407 -10.33 12.58 11.64
N GLU A 408 -11.05 11.50 11.88
CA GLU A 408 -10.80 10.21 11.25
C GLU A 408 -12.02 9.74 10.46
N ILE A 409 -11.80 9.04 9.35
CA ILE A 409 -12.85 8.42 8.54
C ILE A 409 -12.84 6.92 8.77
N VAL A 410 -13.99 6.32 9.02
CA VAL A 410 -14.22 4.88 9.02
C VAL A 410 -15.22 4.56 7.92
N SER A 411 -14.85 3.66 7.00
CA SER A 411 -15.65 3.29 5.84
C SER A 411 -15.95 1.79 5.82
N LEU A 412 -17.21 1.45 5.70
CA LEU A 412 -17.70 0.10 5.42
C LEU A 412 -17.79 -0.07 3.91
N VAL A 413 -17.15 -1.09 3.38
CA VAL A 413 -17.17 -1.39 1.94
C VAL A 413 -17.68 -2.81 1.70
N GLY A 414 -18.56 -2.97 0.73
CA GLY A 414 -19.14 -4.28 0.39
C GLY A 414 -20.19 -4.21 -0.69
N GLN A 415 -21.08 -5.16 -0.71
CA GLN A 415 -22.19 -5.26 -1.67
C GLN A 415 -23.52 -4.95 -0.99
N LYS A 416 -24.36 -4.13 -1.66
CA LYS A 416 -25.73 -3.84 -1.21
C LYS A 416 -25.75 -3.41 0.27
N ILE A 417 -24.88 -2.48 0.64
CA ILE A 417 -24.68 -2.01 2.02
C ILE A 417 -26.00 -1.57 2.67
N ARG A 418 -26.91 -0.94 1.91
CA ARG A 418 -28.25 -0.55 2.42
C ARG A 418 -29.07 -1.74 2.90
N ALA A 419 -29.00 -2.85 2.18
CA ALA A 419 -29.69 -4.06 2.59
C ALA A 419 -29.06 -4.72 3.83
N ALA A 420 -27.75 -4.49 4.05
CA ALA A 420 -27.04 -4.93 5.25
C ALA A 420 -27.22 -3.98 6.45
N LEU A 421 -27.87 -2.81 6.28
CA LEU A 421 -28.04 -1.84 7.37
C LEU A 421 -28.79 -2.37 8.59
N HIS A 422 -29.65 -3.39 8.44
CA HIS A 422 -30.33 -4.03 9.57
C HIS A 422 -29.36 -4.80 10.46
N GLU A 423 -28.27 -5.33 9.92
CA GLU A 423 -27.18 -5.95 10.66
C GLU A 423 -26.25 -4.90 11.30
N ILE A 424 -26.24 -3.67 10.75
CA ILE A 424 -25.49 -2.54 11.28
C ILE A 424 -26.18 -1.94 12.51
N GLY A 425 -27.49 -2.17 12.71
CA GLY A 425 -28.22 -1.67 13.88
C GLY A 425 -27.48 -1.90 15.21
N PRO A 426 -27.10 -3.13 15.57
CA PRO A 426 -26.28 -3.41 16.75
C PRO A 426 -24.86 -2.81 16.67
N ALA A 427 -24.33 -2.62 15.46
CA ALA A 427 -23.04 -1.96 15.28
C ALA A 427 -23.13 -0.44 15.46
N LEU A 428 -24.30 0.17 15.25
CA LEU A 428 -24.53 1.59 15.55
C LEU A 428 -24.49 1.89 17.04
N GLU A 429 -24.78 0.93 17.92
CA GLU A 429 -24.53 1.04 19.37
C GLU A 429 -23.04 1.31 19.67
N ALA A 430 -22.14 0.90 18.73
CA ALA A 430 -20.73 1.24 18.82
C ALA A 430 -20.46 2.74 18.76
N PHE A 431 -21.38 3.51 18.18
CA PHE A 431 -21.25 4.95 18.01
C PHE A 431 -21.88 5.75 19.15
N GLU A 432 -22.60 5.14 20.11
CA GLU A 432 -23.20 5.87 21.24
C GLU A 432 -22.17 6.66 22.07
N GLU A 433 -20.94 6.16 22.13
CA GLU A 433 -19.82 6.80 22.81
C GLU A 433 -19.02 7.76 21.89
N HIS A 434 -19.42 7.91 20.62
CA HIS A 434 -18.64 8.61 19.61
C HIS A 434 -19.43 9.73 18.94
N ARG A 435 -18.80 10.90 18.80
CA ARG A 435 -19.39 12.00 18.02
C ARG A 435 -19.17 11.74 16.55
N ILE A 436 -20.26 11.63 15.79
CA ILE A 436 -20.23 11.55 14.33
C ILE A 436 -20.38 12.95 13.78
N HIS A 437 -19.40 13.41 13.00
CA HIS A 437 -19.40 14.72 12.34
C HIS A 437 -20.09 14.69 10.98
N LEU A 438 -19.97 13.57 10.26
CA LEU A 438 -20.52 13.41 8.92
C LEU A 438 -20.78 11.94 8.64
N VAL A 439 -21.87 11.66 7.93
CA VAL A 439 -22.16 10.35 7.34
C VAL A 439 -22.32 10.53 5.84
N SER A 440 -21.64 9.71 5.06
CA SER A 440 -21.72 9.71 3.60
C SER A 440 -21.99 8.30 3.09
N GLN A 441 -22.96 8.19 2.19
CA GLN A 441 -23.30 6.93 1.53
C GLN A 441 -23.23 7.09 0.02
N SER A 442 -22.54 6.17 -0.65
CA SER A 442 -22.48 6.14 -2.11
C SER A 442 -23.82 5.69 -2.71
N ALA A 443 -24.24 6.34 -3.79
CA ALA A 443 -25.40 5.90 -4.57
C ALA A 443 -25.22 4.50 -5.21
N THR A 444 -23.97 4.04 -5.35
CA THR A 444 -23.63 2.71 -5.87
C THR A 444 -23.91 1.59 -4.87
N ASP A 445 -24.25 1.92 -3.63
CA ASP A 445 -24.55 0.98 -2.55
C ASP A 445 -23.38 0.07 -2.14
N LEU A 446 -22.16 0.55 -2.38
CA LEU A 446 -20.91 -0.18 -2.10
C LEU A 446 -20.18 0.35 -0.86
N ASN A 447 -20.52 1.54 -0.37
CA ASN A 447 -19.76 2.24 0.66
C ASN A 447 -20.69 3.03 1.59
N LEU A 448 -20.37 2.99 2.88
CA LEU A 448 -20.93 3.85 3.93
C LEU A 448 -19.78 4.35 4.80
N SER A 449 -19.58 5.66 4.86
CA SER A 449 -18.46 6.29 5.55
C SER A 449 -18.94 7.18 6.70
N PHE A 450 -18.22 7.14 7.80
CA PHE A 450 -18.43 7.95 9.00
C PHE A 450 -17.20 8.78 9.30
N VAL A 451 -17.38 10.06 9.61
CA VAL A 451 -16.31 10.91 10.13
C VAL A 451 -16.47 11.03 11.63
N VAL A 452 -15.44 10.61 12.36
CA VAL A 452 -15.39 10.54 13.84
C VAL A 452 -14.24 11.37 14.38
N GLU A 453 -14.20 11.59 15.69
CA GLU A 453 -13.13 12.32 16.36
C GLU A 453 -11.80 11.56 16.30
N GLU A 454 -10.72 12.29 16.51
CA GLU A 454 -9.35 11.76 16.53
C GLU A 454 -9.18 10.62 17.56
N GLY A 455 -8.44 9.56 17.18
CA GLY A 455 -8.12 8.42 18.04
C GLY A 455 -9.23 7.38 18.18
N GLN A 456 -10.38 7.56 17.54
CA GLN A 456 -11.54 6.66 17.70
C GLN A 456 -11.63 5.59 16.61
N ALA A 457 -11.08 5.84 15.42
CA ALA A 457 -11.25 4.95 14.28
C ALA A 457 -10.76 3.51 14.54
N SER A 458 -9.60 3.34 15.17
CA SER A 458 -9.04 2.00 15.38
C SER A 458 -9.92 1.11 16.24
N ARG A 459 -10.47 1.64 17.36
CA ARG A 459 -11.37 0.90 18.25
C ARG A 459 -12.69 0.59 17.57
N LEU A 460 -13.21 1.57 16.83
CA LEU A 460 -14.44 1.42 16.07
C LEU A 460 -14.31 0.36 14.97
N ILE A 461 -13.20 0.39 14.20
CA ILE A 461 -12.92 -0.62 13.17
C ILE A 461 -12.87 -2.03 13.78
N GLN A 462 -12.20 -2.22 14.92
CA GLN A 462 -12.15 -3.51 15.60
C GLN A 462 -13.55 -4.00 15.99
N LYS A 463 -14.38 -3.14 16.59
CA LYS A 463 -15.75 -3.48 17.03
C LYS A 463 -16.63 -3.80 15.83
N LEU A 464 -16.63 -2.95 14.81
CA LEU A 464 -17.41 -3.14 13.58
C LEU A 464 -16.98 -4.41 12.83
N HIS A 465 -15.67 -4.68 12.75
CA HIS A 465 -15.17 -5.89 12.08
C HIS A 465 -15.65 -7.16 12.78
N GLY A 466 -15.59 -7.22 14.12
CA GLY A 466 -16.09 -8.34 14.91
C GLY A 466 -17.61 -8.55 14.77
N THR A 467 -18.36 -7.48 14.48
CA THR A 467 -19.83 -7.54 14.35
C THR A 467 -20.33 -7.79 12.94
N LEU A 468 -19.58 -7.37 11.91
CA LEU A 468 -20.08 -7.34 10.52
C LEU A 468 -19.35 -8.30 9.57
N VAL A 469 -18.14 -8.74 9.92
CA VAL A 469 -17.34 -9.62 9.06
C VAL A 469 -17.47 -11.06 9.54
N HIS A 470 -18.46 -11.77 9.01
CA HIS A 470 -18.72 -13.16 9.32
C HIS A 470 -18.51 -14.06 8.09
N PRO A 471 -17.42 -14.86 8.03
CA PRO A 471 -17.22 -15.83 6.97
C PRO A 471 -18.23 -16.96 7.09
N GLN A 472 -18.72 -17.45 5.94
CA GLN A 472 -19.54 -18.64 5.87
C GLN A 472 -18.65 -19.87 5.59
N PRO A 473 -19.10 -21.09 5.91
CA PRO A 473 -18.43 -22.29 5.40
C PRO A 473 -18.27 -22.23 3.88
N ASP A 474 -17.08 -22.56 3.37
CA ASP A 474 -16.73 -22.52 1.93
C ASP A 474 -16.87 -21.14 1.28
N ASP A 475 -16.55 -20.07 2.01
CA ASP A 475 -16.66 -18.69 1.55
C ASP A 475 -15.69 -18.41 0.39
N GLU A 476 -16.23 -18.07 -0.79
CA GLU A 476 -15.41 -17.71 -1.95
C GLU A 476 -14.76 -16.34 -1.83
N VAL A 477 -15.23 -15.48 -0.92
CA VAL A 477 -14.76 -14.11 -0.73
C VAL A 477 -13.70 -14.03 0.37
N PHE A 478 -13.98 -14.63 1.54
CA PHE A 478 -13.06 -14.57 2.67
C PHE A 478 -12.13 -15.79 2.72
N GLY A 479 -10.85 -15.53 2.74
CA GLY A 479 -9.79 -16.49 2.97
C GLY A 479 -9.40 -16.58 4.45
N GLU A 480 -8.16 -17.01 4.64
CA GLU A 480 -7.51 -17.16 5.93
C GLU A 480 -7.36 -15.78 6.61
N THR A 481 -7.29 -15.78 7.94
CA THR A 481 -6.95 -14.58 8.70
C THR A 481 -5.47 -14.22 8.53
N TRP A 482 -5.13 -12.97 8.83
CA TRP A 482 -3.73 -12.55 8.86
C TRP A 482 -2.88 -13.39 9.81
N GLU A 483 -3.42 -13.74 10.98
CA GLU A 483 -2.75 -14.57 11.98
C GLU A 483 -2.50 -16.00 11.46
N GLU A 484 -3.47 -16.60 10.79
CA GLU A 484 -3.35 -17.92 10.16
C GLU A 484 -2.29 -17.92 9.05
N LEU A 485 -2.27 -16.89 8.19
CA LEU A 485 -1.26 -16.73 7.14
C LEU A 485 0.14 -16.52 7.69
N GLN A 486 0.29 -15.73 8.76
CA GLN A 486 1.57 -15.57 9.45
C GLN A 486 1.97 -16.82 10.23
N GLY A 487 1.02 -17.50 10.84
CA GLY A 487 1.21 -18.80 11.47
C GLY A 487 1.67 -19.84 10.45
N GLY A 488 1.04 -19.93 9.28
CA GLY A 488 1.44 -20.80 8.18
C GLY A 488 2.84 -20.51 7.64
N ALA A 489 3.23 -19.24 7.50
CA ALA A 489 4.59 -18.86 7.11
C ALA A 489 5.64 -19.18 8.20
N ARG A 490 5.22 -19.16 9.49
CA ARG A 490 6.04 -19.67 10.60
C ARG A 490 6.02 -21.20 10.70
N MET A 491 5.01 -21.86 10.16
CA MET A 491 4.82 -23.32 10.22
C MET A 491 5.62 -24.10 9.18
N ALA A 492 6.24 -23.47 8.20
CA ALA A 492 7.39 -24.08 7.49
C ALA A 492 8.63 -24.23 8.39
N VAL A 493 8.62 -23.61 9.59
CA VAL A 493 9.54 -23.84 10.70
C VAL A 493 8.76 -24.56 11.81
N ALA A 494 8.76 -25.90 11.77
CA ALA A 494 8.33 -26.86 12.80
C ALA A 494 7.09 -26.47 13.64
N HIS A 495 6.00 -27.18 13.43
CA HIS A 495 4.85 -27.25 14.34
C HIS A 495 5.32 -27.67 15.74
N HIS A 496 5.55 -26.71 16.61
CA HIS A 496 5.51 -26.98 18.03
C HIS A 496 4.17 -26.50 18.58
N GLU A 497 3.26 -27.48 18.73
CA GLU A 497 2.05 -27.27 19.51
C GLU A 497 2.39 -26.52 20.82
N PRO A 498 1.72 -25.40 21.14
CA PRO A 498 2.03 -24.63 22.35
C PRO A 498 2.08 -25.53 23.58
N TRP A 499 3.02 -25.30 24.49
CA TRP A 499 3.23 -26.17 25.65
C TRP A 499 1.96 -26.30 26.50
N TRP A 500 1.15 -25.26 26.60
CA TRP A 500 -0.12 -25.27 27.36
C TRP A 500 -1.19 -26.14 26.73
N VAL A 501 -1.19 -26.35 25.43
CA VAL A 501 -2.10 -27.29 24.74
C VAL A 501 -1.66 -28.72 25.02
N ARG A 502 -0.35 -29.02 24.90
CA ARG A 502 0.22 -30.34 25.21
C ARG A 502 0.05 -30.74 26.67
N ARG A 503 0.05 -29.77 27.60
CA ARG A 503 -0.06 -29.99 29.06
C ARG A 503 -1.41 -29.57 29.60
N ARG A 504 -2.46 -29.56 28.77
CA ARG A 504 -3.80 -29.09 29.13
C ARG A 504 -4.36 -29.80 30.38
N GLU A 505 -4.22 -31.12 30.47
CA GLU A 505 -4.74 -31.89 31.58
C GLU A 505 -4.07 -31.52 32.91
N GLU A 506 -2.74 -31.35 32.90
CA GLU A 506 -1.97 -30.88 34.05
C GLU A 506 -2.39 -29.48 34.49
N LEU A 507 -2.59 -28.57 33.54
CA LEU A 507 -3.04 -27.20 33.84
C LEU A 507 -4.43 -27.18 34.43
N VAL A 508 -5.34 -28.01 33.95
CA VAL A 508 -6.69 -28.15 34.49
C VAL A 508 -6.63 -28.74 35.92
N ALA A 509 -5.73 -29.70 36.19
CA ALA A 509 -5.53 -30.25 37.52
C ALA A 509 -5.02 -29.18 38.51
N ILE A 510 -3.99 -28.41 38.12
CA ILE A 510 -3.48 -27.27 38.90
C ILE A 510 -4.58 -26.23 39.18
N GLY A 511 -5.38 -25.89 38.17
CA GLY A 511 -6.48 -24.95 38.32
C GLY A 511 -7.58 -25.45 39.27
N ARG A 512 -7.84 -26.76 39.31
CA ARG A 512 -8.78 -27.38 40.26
C ARG A 512 -8.26 -27.39 41.68
N GLU A 513 -6.96 -27.61 41.86
CA GLU A 513 -6.31 -27.68 43.17
C GLU A 513 -6.06 -26.31 43.77
N HIS A 514 -5.58 -25.34 42.97
CA HIS A 514 -5.11 -24.05 43.45
C HIS A 514 -5.99 -22.86 43.07
N GLY A 515 -7.05 -23.07 42.29
CA GLY A 515 -7.87 -21.98 41.76
C GLY A 515 -7.14 -21.16 40.72
N ALA A 516 -7.16 -19.84 40.84
CA ALA A 516 -6.43 -18.96 39.95
C ALA A 516 -4.91 -19.01 40.23
N ALA A 517 -4.11 -19.42 39.26
CA ALA A 517 -2.66 -19.55 39.38
C ALA A 517 -1.95 -19.11 38.12
N TYR A 518 -0.75 -18.51 38.26
CA TYR A 518 0.15 -18.29 37.16
C TYR A 518 1.04 -19.52 36.98
N VAL A 519 1.04 -20.10 35.79
CA VAL A 519 1.86 -21.28 35.46
C VAL A 519 2.87 -20.90 34.37
N TYR A 520 4.12 -21.24 34.61
CA TYR A 520 5.24 -20.94 33.71
C TYR A 520 5.92 -22.22 33.26
N ASP A 521 6.15 -22.35 31.93
CA ASP A 521 6.96 -23.43 31.38
C ASP A 521 8.42 -22.97 31.25
N ILE A 522 9.29 -23.52 32.07
CA ILE A 522 10.69 -23.13 32.14
C ILE A 522 11.44 -23.39 30.81
N ALA A 523 11.06 -24.43 30.06
CA ALA A 523 11.64 -24.70 28.75
C ALA A 523 11.34 -23.55 27.76
N THR A 524 10.13 -23.03 27.79
CA THR A 524 9.73 -21.87 26.98
C THR A 524 10.47 -20.60 27.40
N VAL A 525 10.66 -20.39 28.72
CA VAL A 525 11.45 -19.25 29.24
C VAL A 525 12.90 -19.32 28.73
N ARG A 526 13.56 -20.48 28.80
CA ARG A 526 14.92 -20.69 28.27
C ARG A 526 14.99 -20.46 26.76
N ALA A 527 14.04 -21.00 26.00
CA ALA A 527 14.01 -20.82 24.55
C ALA A 527 13.82 -19.34 24.16
N ALA A 528 13.04 -18.56 24.93
CA ALA A 528 12.88 -17.12 24.72
C ALA A 528 14.19 -16.36 25.01
N ALA A 529 14.89 -16.70 26.08
CA ALA A 529 16.19 -16.14 26.44
C ALA A 529 17.23 -16.39 25.33
N THR A 530 17.33 -17.61 24.84
CA THR A 530 18.24 -17.99 23.75
C THR A 530 17.95 -17.22 22.48
N ARG A 531 16.67 -17.04 22.11
CA ARG A 531 16.27 -16.23 20.93
C ARG A 531 16.67 -14.76 21.05
N LEU A 532 16.51 -14.17 22.25
CA LEU A 532 16.92 -12.79 22.50
C LEU A 532 18.45 -12.64 22.37
N LYS A 533 19.22 -13.57 22.92
CA LYS A 533 20.69 -13.59 22.82
C LYS A 533 21.20 -13.72 21.37
N ALA A 534 20.43 -14.33 20.50
CA ALA A 534 20.78 -14.46 19.07
C ALA A 534 20.67 -13.15 18.28
N LEU A 535 20.12 -12.08 18.85
CA LEU A 535 20.01 -10.77 18.21
C LEU A 535 21.38 -10.10 18.08
N LYS A 536 21.93 -10.06 16.87
CA LYS A 536 23.26 -9.48 16.59
C LYS A 536 23.34 -7.96 16.79
N SER A 537 22.20 -7.27 16.81
CA SER A 537 22.09 -5.82 17.00
C SER A 537 22.10 -5.37 18.47
N VAL A 538 22.10 -6.32 19.42
CA VAL A 538 22.00 -6.05 20.85
C VAL A 538 23.25 -6.56 21.56
N ASN A 539 23.97 -5.69 22.27
CA ASN A 539 25.20 -6.04 22.98
C ASN A 539 24.96 -6.67 24.36
N ARG A 540 23.91 -6.26 25.07
CA ARG A 540 23.56 -6.76 26.40
C ARG A 540 22.04 -6.78 26.57
N ILE A 541 21.55 -7.79 27.28
CA ILE A 541 20.13 -7.97 27.59
C ILE A 541 19.99 -8.04 29.12
N PHE A 542 19.08 -7.23 29.64
CA PHE A 542 18.73 -7.18 31.06
C PHE A 542 17.27 -7.56 31.24
N PHE A 543 17.00 -8.49 32.14
CA PHE A 543 15.65 -8.84 32.53
C PHE A 543 15.25 -7.99 33.74
N ALA A 544 14.17 -7.23 33.61
CA ALA A 544 13.63 -6.39 34.69
C ALA A 544 12.96 -7.27 35.75
N MET A 545 13.55 -7.40 36.94
CA MET A 545 13.05 -8.28 38.01
C MET A 545 11.66 -7.88 38.50
N LYS A 546 11.28 -6.61 38.37
CA LYS A 546 9.91 -6.14 38.72
C LYS A 546 8.82 -6.79 37.87
N ALA A 547 9.12 -7.26 36.66
CA ALA A 547 8.15 -7.92 35.78
C ALA A 547 7.79 -9.34 36.27
N ASN A 548 8.78 -10.07 36.78
CA ASN A 548 8.58 -11.38 37.40
C ASN A 548 9.78 -11.74 38.30
N ASN A 549 9.56 -11.85 39.57
CA ASN A 549 10.59 -12.12 40.56
C ASN A 549 10.59 -13.58 41.08
N ALA A 550 9.91 -14.51 40.43
CA ALA A 550 9.89 -15.92 40.81
C ALA A 550 11.30 -16.54 40.69
N ALA A 551 11.79 -17.12 41.77
CA ALA A 551 13.16 -17.63 41.86
C ALA A 551 13.51 -18.66 40.77
N SER A 552 12.56 -19.51 40.38
CA SER A 552 12.73 -20.50 39.32
C SER A 552 12.96 -19.85 37.92
N ILE A 553 12.24 -18.73 37.65
CA ILE A 553 12.40 -17.97 36.39
C ILE A 553 13.73 -17.24 36.39
N LEU A 554 14.07 -16.54 37.49
CA LEU A 554 15.34 -15.82 37.60
C LEU A 554 16.53 -16.77 37.44
N ARG A 555 16.49 -17.95 38.08
CA ARG A 555 17.53 -18.96 37.95
C ARG A 555 17.66 -19.46 36.51
N ALA A 556 16.55 -19.76 35.84
CA ALA A 556 16.55 -20.20 34.46
C ALA A 556 17.15 -19.14 33.50
N LEU A 557 16.83 -17.87 33.71
CA LEU A 557 17.39 -16.76 32.93
C LEU A 557 18.87 -16.51 33.21
N PHE A 558 19.28 -16.65 34.48
CA PHE A 558 20.68 -16.55 34.90
C PHE A 558 21.55 -17.67 34.27
N GLU A 559 21.07 -18.89 34.31
CA GLU A 559 21.74 -20.04 33.68
C GLU A 559 21.86 -19.89 32.16
N GLU A 560 20.92 -19.19 31.53
CA GLU A 560 21.01 -18.80 30.12
C GLU A 560 21.93 -17.58 29.89
N GLY A 561 22.50 -16.97 30.93
CA GLY A 561 23.45 -15.88 30.85
C GLY A 561 22.82 -14.51 30.57
N LEU A 562 21.59 -14.26 30.97
CA LEU A 562 20.98 -12.93 30.98
C LEU A 562 21.43 -12.14 32.21
N ASN A 563 21.51 -10.82 32.07
CA ASN A 563 21.70 -9.89 33.18
C ASN A 563 20.35 -9.47 33.78
N PHE A 564 20.38 -8.87 34.98
CA PHE A 564 19.18 -8.44 35.67
C PHE A 564 19.20 -6.93 35.92
N GLU A 565 18.05 -6.31 35.79
CA GLU A 565 17.77 -4.94 36.23
C GLU A 565 16.99 -5.01 37.52
N CYS A 566 17.56 -4.44 38.59
CA CYS A 566 16.97 -4.36 39.92
C CYS A 566 16.64 -2.90 40.24
N VAL A 567 15.40 -2.60 40.60
CA VAL A 567 14.93 -1.23 40.90
C VAL A 567 14.76 -0.98 42.40
N SER A 568 15.00 -1.97 43.24
CA SER A 568 14.89 -1.87 44.71
C SER A 568 15.94 -2.70 45.46
N PRO A 569 16.30 -2.34 46.71
CA PRO A 569 17.21 -3.14 47.56
C PRO A 569 16.72 -4.55 47.78
N SER A 570 15.42 -4.76 47.87
CA SER A 570 14.81 -6.08 48.05
C SER A 570 14.96 -7.00 46.82
N GLU A 571 15.08 -6.44 45.63
CA GLU A 571 15.37 -7.21 44.41
C GLU A 571 16.85 -7.60 44.34
N ILE A 572 17.75 -6.77 44.83
CA ILE A 572 19.20 -7.08 44.92
C ILE A 572 19.47 -8.20 45.91
N SER A 573 18.67 -8.33 46.97
CA SER A 573 18.82 -9.33 48.02
C SER A 573 18.31 -10.73 47.66
N ARG A 574 17.62 -10.84 46.56
CA ARG A 574 17.08 -12.10 46.01
C ARG A 574 18.02 -12.78 45.03
#